data_177429c1d0b7394efaaf0ad2e982b6e6
#
_entry.id   177429c1d0b7394efaaf0ad2e982b6e6
#
_cell.length_a   1.000
_cell.length_b   1.000
_cell.length_c   1.000
_cell.angle_alpha   90.00
_cell.angle_beta   90.00
_cell.angle_gamma   90.00
#
_symmetry.space_group_name_H-M   'P 1'
#
loop_
_entity.id
_entity.type
_entity.pdbx_description
1 polymer ?
#
loop_
_entity_poly.entity_id
_entity_poly.type
_entity_poly.pdbx_seq_one_letter_code
_entity_poly.pdbx_strand_id
1 'polypeptide(L)'
;MADRSSRPHTSPRRTPNRTERRIIKVRLLRRWGPARIAHLLRLVPSTVHRVLTRFGLARLAHLDRVTGRVIRRYERDRPGELVHVDIKKLGNIPDGGGHKTLGRQAGRKTRSGAGYSYIHTAVDDHSRLAYSEIHTDEKKETATGFWARAQAFFTACGITVERVLTDNGACYRSRDWRRALTAAGITHKRTRPYRPQTNGKVERLNRTMLDEWAYARSYRSETERRQAFPQWLHTYNHHRGHTALKGQPPASRAPNLTGQYT
;
A
#
# COMPACT_ATOMS: atom_id res chain seq x y z
N MET A 1 8.86 45.34 21.45
CA MET A 1 8.24 45.80 20.18
C MET A 1 7.68 44.59 19.48
N ALA A 2 6.40 44.54 19.18
CA ALA A 2 5.83 43.46 18.37
C ALA A 2 6.23 43.66 16.91
N ASP A 3 6.80 42.62 16.31
CA ASP A 3 7.25 42.63 14.92
C ASP A 3 6.04 42.80 13.99
N ARG A 4 6.04 43.80 13.13
CA ARG A 4 4.95 44.08 12.20
C ARG A 4 5.11 43.15 11.00
N SER A 5 4.02 42.50 10.57
CA SER A 5 3.98 41.66 9.37
C SER A 5 4.51 42.41 8.14
N SER A 6 5.55 41.87 7.49
CA SER A 6 6.08 42.37 6.21
C SER A 6 5.19 42.05 4.99
N ARG A 7 4.00 41.49 5.22
CA ARG A 7 3.09 41.09 4.15
C ARG A 7 2.50 42.30 3.45
N PRO A 8 2.59 42.42 2.10
CA PRO A 8 2.02 43.56 1.38
C PRO A 8 0.53 43.65 1.55
N HIS A 9 0.01 44.87 1.74
CA HIS A 9 -1.42 45.16 1.90
C HIS A 9 -2.23 44.85 0.62
N THR A 10 -1.61 44.94 -0.55
CA THR A 10 -2.25 44.70 -1.84
C THR A 10 -1.49 43.65 -2.65
N SER A 11 -2.21 42.85 -3.42
CA SER A 11 -1.65 41.85 -4.34
C SER A 11 -2.36 41.97 -5.70
N PRO A 12 -1.93 42.92 -6.55
CA PRO A 12 -2.64 43.21 -7.81
C PRO A 12 -2.73 42.00 -8.76
N ARG A 13 -1.77 41.07 -8.71
CA ARG A 13 -1.74 39.85 -9.50
C ARG A 13 -2.48 38.66 -8.87
N ARG A 14 -3.15 38.87 -7.75
CA ARG A 14 -3.94 37.80 -7.09
C ARG A 14 -5.15 37.45 -7.95
N THR A 15 -5.46 36.17 -8.04
CA THR A 15 -6.70 35.70 -8.70
C THR A 15 -7.91 36.34 -8.03
N PRO A 16 -8.85 36.95 -8.79
CA PRO A 16 -10.04 37.61 -8.24
C PRO A 16 -10.88 36.65 -7.40
N ASN A 17 -11.45 37.13 -6.30
CA ASN A 17 -12.26 36.32 -5.37
C ASN A 17 -13.42 35.58 -6.09
N ARG A 18 -14.05 36.19 -7.07
CA ARG A 18 -15.10 35.56 -7.89
C ARG A 18 -14.58 34.31 -8.62
N THR A 19 -13.38 34.40 -9.17
CA THR A 19 -12.73 33.28 -9.86
C THR A 19 -12.30 32.19 -8.87
N GLU A 20 -11.75 32.57 -7.72
CA GLU A 20 -11.40 31.60 -6.65
C GLU A 20 -12.63 30.81 -6.19
N ARG A 21 -13.77 31.50 -5.93
CA ARG A 21 -15.05 30.86 -5.59
C ARG A 21 -15.54 29.87 -6.67
N ARG A 22 -15.41 30.23 -7.94
CA ARG A 22 -15.78 29.33 -9.06
C ARG A 22 -14.89 28.08 -9.09
N ILE A 23 -13.59 28.22 -8.91
CA ILE A 23 -12.65 27.10 -8.83
C ILE A 23 -13.05 26.15 -7.70
N ILE A 24 -13.29 26.69 -6.49
CA ILE A 24 -13.69 25.94 -5.30
C ILE A 24 -15.02 25.22 -5.54
N LYS A 25 -16.02 25.92 -6.08
CA LYS A 25 -17.34 25.34 -6.39
C LYS A 25 -17.23 24.15 -7.35
N VAL A 26 -16.48 24.29 -8.45
CA VAL A 26 -16.28 23.18 -9.41
C VAL A 26 -15.53 22.02 -8.74
N ARG A 27 -14.52 22.31 -7.91
CA ARG A 27 -13.76 21.28 -7.17
C ARG A 27 -14.67 20.47 -6.26
N LEU A 28 -15.52 21.13 -5.48
CA LEU A 28 -16.41 20.48 -4.52
C LEU A 28 -17.53 19.69 -5.20
N LEU A 29 -18.17 20.26 -6.19
CA LEU A 29 -19.30 19.64 -6.89
C LEU A 29 -18.89 18.50 -7.82
N ARG A 30 -17.82 18.70 -8.62
CA ARG A 30 -17.43 17.75 -9.67
C ARG A 30 -16.21 16.90 -9.32
N ARG A 31 -15.54 17.21 -8.21
CA ARG A 31 -14.29 16.52 -7.79
C ARG A 31 -13.25 16.44 -8.92
N TRP A 32 -13.08 17.52 -9.66
CA TRP A 32 -12.12 17.59 -10.75
C TRP A 32 -10.75 18.06 -10.29
N GLY A 33 -9.72 17.57 -10.98
CA GLY A 33 -8.33 18.02 -10.80
C GLY A 33 -8.07 19.39 -11.43
N PRO A 34 -6.92 20.03 -11.09
CA PRO A 34 -6.60 21.38 -11.56
C PRO A 34 -6.67 21.55 -13.08
N ALA A 35 -6.17 20.58 -13.87
CA ALA A 35 -6.19 20.66 -15.33
C ALA A 35 -7.60 20.74 -15.91
N ARG A 36 -8.54 19.90 -15.43
CA ARG A 36 -9.94 19.91 -15.91
C ARG A 36 -10.68 21.18 -15.50
N ILE A 37 -10.42 21.67 -14.27
CA ILE A 37 -11.01 22.93 -13.80
C ILE A 37 -10.47 24.11 -14.61
N ALA A 38 -9.16 24.12 -14.88
CA ALA A 38 -8.50 25.14 -15.67
C ALA A 38 -9.09 25.19 -17.09
N HIS A 39 -9.25 24.06 -17.74
CA HIS A 39 -9.89 23.97 -19.05
C HIS A 39 -11.31 24.54 -19.03
N LEU A 40 -12.15 24.13 -18.08
CA LEU A 40 -13.53 24.63 -17.96
C LEU A 40 -13.61 26.13 -17.75
N LEU A 41 -12.71 26.70 -16.94
CA LEU A 41 -12.75 28.11 -16.57
C LEU A 41 -11.85 29.00 -17.43
N ARG A 42 -11.18 28.44 -18.44
CA ARG A 42 -10.19 29.10 -19.31
C ARG A 42 -9.06 29.74 -18.48
N LEU A 43 -8.50 28.97 -17.54
CA LEU A 43 -7.42 29.39 -16.65
C LEU A 43 -6.18 28.51 -16.86
N VAL A 44 -5.04 28.95 -16.33
CA VAL A 44 -3.82 28.13 -16.29
C VAL A 44 -3.91 27.10 -15.15
N PRO A 45 -3.57 25.82 -15.37
CA PRO A 45 -3.63 24.78 -14.34
C PRO A 45 -2.86 25.12 -13.05
N SER A 46 -1.72 25.78 -13.17
CA SER A 46 -0.92 26.22 -12.01
C SER A 46 -1.65 27.26 -11.14
N THR A 47 -2.43 28.15 -11.73
CA THR A 47 -3.28 29.11 -11.01
C THR A 47 -4.35 28.39 -10.22
N VAL A 48 -5.05 27.43 -10.85
CA VAL A 48 -6.06 26.61 -10.18
C VAL A 48 -5.43 25.81 -9.02
N HIS A 49 -4.27 25.21 -9.27
CA HIS A 49 -3.54 24.46 -8.23
C HIS A 49 -3.20 25.35 -7.02
N ARG A 50 -2.64 26.55 -7.25
CA ARG A 50 -2.32 27.50 -6.18
C ARG A 50 -3.54 27.93 -5.37
N VAL A 51 -4.67 28.18 -6.04
CA VAL A 51 -5.93 28.50 -5.34
C VAL A 51 -6.37 27.33 -4.47
N LEU A 52 -6.44 26.10 -5.02
CA LEU A 52 -6.85 24.92 -4.27
C LEU A 52 -5.93 24.66 -3.04
N THR A 53 -4.62 24.85 -3.21
CA THR A 53 -3.64 24.70 -2.12
C THR A 53 -3.85 25.77 -1.04
N ARG A 54 -4.05 27.04 -1.43
CA ARG A 54 -4.29 28.17 -0.50
C ARG A 54 -5.52 27.93 0.37
N PHE A 55 -6.57 27.35 -0.20
CA PHE A 55 -7.79 27.02 0.51
C PHE A 55 -7.75 25.63 1.20
N GLY A 56 -6.60 24.99 1.29
CA GLY A 56 -6.43 23.71 1.97
C GLY A 56 -7.21 22.54 1.37
N LEU A 57 -7.62 22.64 0.09
CA LEU A 57 -8.39 21.60 -0.54
C LEU A 57 -7.50 20.40 -0.91
N ALA A 58 -7.73 19.29 -0.23
CA ALA A 58 -6.97 18.06 -0.37
C ALA A 58 -6.89 17.57 -1.82
N ARG A 59 -5.79 16.92 -2.18
CA ARG A 59 -5.65 16.23 -3.48
C ARG A 59 -6.73 15.16 -3.62
N LEU A 60 -7.25 14.95 -4.84
CA LEU A 60 -8.27 13.93 -5.10
C LEU A 60 -7.86 12.52 -4.67
N ALA A 61 -6.58 12.20 -4.77
CA ALA A 61 -6.02 10.93 -4.29
C ALA A 61 -6.12 10.75 -2.76
N HIS A 62 -6.36 11.84 -2.02
CA HIS A 62 -6.54 11.82 -0.58
C HIS A 62 -8.02 11.86 -0.15
N LEU A 63 -8.93 11.80 -1.09
CA LEU A 63 -10.36 11.80 -0.83
C LEU A 63 -10.95 10.41 -1.06
N ASP A 64 -11.81 9.99 -0.17
CA ASP A 64 -12.69 8.84 -0.38
C ASP A 64 -13.61 9.10 -1.58
N ARG A 65 -13.65 8.16 -2.53
CA ARG A 65 -14.40 8.36 -3.78
C ARG A 65 -15.90 8.48 -3.57
N VAL A 66 -16.44 7.75 -2.62
CA VAL A 66 -17.89 7.69 -2.36
C VAL A 66 -18.30 8.92 -1.54
N THR A 67 -17.67 9.14 -0.40
CA THR A 67 -18.10 10.17 0.55
C THR A 67 -17.47 11.54 0.29
N GLY A 68 -16.34 11.62 -0.44
CA GLY A 68 -15.57 12.85 -0.64
C GLY A 68 -14.83 13.33 0.61
N ARG A 69 -14.87 12.58 1.70
CA ARG A 69 -14.16 12.92 2.93
C ARG A 69 -12.66 12.67 2.77
N VAL A 70 -11.86 13.45 3.49
CA VAL A 70 -10.41 13.24 3.53
C VAL A 70 -10.10 11.89 4.17
N ILE A 71 -9.33 11.07 3.47
CA ILE A 71 -8.83 9.80 4.00
C ILE A 71 -7.81 10.14 5.08
N ARG A 72 -8.14 9.87 6.32
CA ARG A 72 -7.20 10.01 7.42
C ARG A 72 -6.21 8.85 7.36
N ARG A 73 -4.95 9.17 7.12
CA ARG A 73 -3.86 8.21 7.30
C ARG A 73 -3.62 8.09 8.80
N TYR A 74 -3.66 6.86 9.29
CA TYR A 74 -3.27 6.56 10.66
C TYR A 74 -2.00 5.69 10.63
N GLU A 75 -1.22 5.80 11.64
CA GLU A 75 -0.11 4.93 11.95
C GLU A 75 -0.28 4.53 13.42
N ARG A 76 -0.01 3.26 13.74
CA ARG A 76 -0.04 2.80 15.12
C ARG A 76 1.20 3.27 15.84
N ASP A 77 1.08 3.43 17.17
CA ASP A 77 2.14 4.07 17.96
C ASP A 77 3.32 3.11 18.20
N ARG A 78 3.06 1.80 18.19
CA ARG A 78 4.09 0.77 18.43
C ARG A 78 3.93 -0.45 17.51
N PRO A 79 5.03 -1.21 17.28
CA PRO A 79 4.99 -2.45 16.52
C PRO A 79 4.05 -3.48 17.16
N GLY A 80 3.34 -4.24 16.34
CA GLY A 80 2.43 -5.31 16.77
C GLY A 80 1.01 -4.86 17.11
N GLU A 81 0.74 -3.58 17.35
CA GLU A 81 -0.64 -3.12 17.60
C GLU A 81 -1.60 -3.47 16.47
N LEU A 82 -1.12 -3.53 15.23
CA LEU A 82 -1.90 -3.92 14.07
C LEU A 82 -1.01 -4.50 12.97
N VAL A 83 -1.27 -5.73 12.58
CA VAL A 83 -0.66 -6.38 11.42
C VAL A 83 -1.70 -6.49 10.31
N HIS A 84 -1.39 -5.99 9.14
CA HIS A 84 -2.21 -6.11 7.94
C HIS A 84 -1.88 -7.41 7.22
N VAL A 85 -2.89 -8.20 6.86
CA VAL A 85 -2.72 -9.47 6.13
C VAL A 85 -3.54 -9.45 4.85
N ASP A 86 -2.94 -9.91 3.76
CA ASP A 86 -3.56 -9.96 2.44
C ASP A 86 -2.97 -11.08 1.59
N ILE A 87 -3.71 -11.49 0.56
CA ILE A 87 -3.26 -12.47 -0.44
C ILE A 87 -3.26 -11.81 -1.81
N LYS A 88 -2.09 -11.74 -2.42
CA LYS A 88 -1.94 -11.23 -3.78
C LYS A 88 -1.87 -12.37 -4.78
N LYS A 89 -2.89 -12.53 -5.60
CA LYS A 89 -2.89 -13.47 -6.74
C LYS A 89 -2.06 -12.91 -7.88
N LEU A 90 -1.14 -13.71 -8.40
CA LEU A 90 -0.21 -13.33 -9.46
C LEU A 90 -0.12 -14.45 -10.50
N GLY A 91 -0.28 -14.10 -11.78
CA GLY A 91 -0.13 -15.07 -12.86
C GLY A 91 1.28 -15.61 -12.93
N ASN A 92 1.42 -16.93 -13.12
CA ASN A 92 2.71 -17.58 -13.29
C ASN A 92 3.34 -17.26 -14.63
N ILE A 93 4.65 -17.32 -14.70
CA ILE A 93 5.44 -17.15 -15.90
C ILE A 93 5.71 -18.55 -16.47
N PRO A 94 5.27 -18.84 -17.71
CA PRO A 94 5.56 -20.12 -18.34
C PRO A 94 7.06 -20.28 -18.60
N ASP A 95 7.52 -21.53 -18.72
CA ASP A 95 8.91 -21.81 -19.07
C ASP A 95 9.25 -21.23 -20.45
N GLY A 96 10.44 -20.66 -20.56
CA GLY A 96 10.87 -19.87 -21.72
C GLY A 96 10.44 -18.41 -21.67
N GLY A 97 9.63 -18.00 -20.67
CA GLY A 97 9.19 -16.62 -20.46
C GLY A 97 7.78 -16.35 -21.00
N GLY A 98 7.24 -15.19 -20.63
CA GLY A 98 5.94 -14.70 -21.07
C GLY A 98 6.04 -13.72 -22.24
N HIS A 99 4.95 -12.98 -22.47
CA HIS A 99 4.86 -12.02 -23.59
C HIS A 99 5.95 -10.93 -23.60
N LYS A 100 6.56 -10.63 -22.47
CA LYS A 100 7.67 -9.66 -22.37
C LYS A 100 8.98 -10.20 -22.94
N THR A 101 9.15 -11.53 -22.92
CA THR A 101 10.35 -12.21 -23.45
C THR A 101 10.13 -12.72 -24.86
N LEU A 102 8.96 -13.32 -25.13
CA LEU A 102 8.65 -14.00 -26.38
C LEU A 102 7.82 -13.17 -27.37
N GLY A 103 7.39 -11.96 -26.97
CA GLY A 103 6.43 -11.17 -27.74
C GLY A 103 4.97 -11.63 -27.53
N ARG A 104 4.00 -10.79 -27.99
CA ARG A 104 2.58 -11.01 -27.68
C ARG A 104 1.98 -12.29 -28.26
N GLN A 105 2.35 -12.67 -29.48
CA GLN A 105 1.79 -13.86 -30.15
C GLN A 105 2.29 -15.16 -29.54
N ALA A 106 3.60 -15.34 -29.39
CA ALA A 106 4.21 -16.53 -28.78
C ALA A 106 3.85 -16.62 -27.29
N GLY A 107 3.91 -15.53 -26.56
CA GLY A 107 3.57 -15.48 -25.13
C GLY A 107 2.09 -15.76 -24.82
N ARG A 108 1.16 -15.60 -25.77
CA ARG A 108 -0.23 -16.06 -25.64
C ARG A 108 -0.35 -17.58 -25.68
N LYS A 109 0.39 -18.22 -26.57
CA LYS A 109 0.36 -19.70 -26.72
C LYS A 109 0.96 -20.40 -25.49
N THR A 110 2.04 -19.85 -24.93
CA THR A 110 2.72 -20.43 -23.76
C THR A 110 1.99 -20.18 -22.45
N ARG A 111 1.08 -19.21 -22.37
CA ARG A 111 0.33 -18.86 -21.16
C ARG A 111 -0.75 -19.89 -20.78
N SER A 112 -1.18 -20.74 -21.71
CA SER A 112 -2.17 -21.78 -21.44
C SER A 112 -1.61 -22.77 -20.42
N GLY A 113 -2.26 -22.91 -19.25
CA GLY A 113 -1.85 -23.83 -18.20
C GLY A 113 -0.85 -23.30 -17.16
N ALA A 114 -0.30 -22.09 -17.32
CA ALA A 114 0.70 -21.56 -16.37
C ALA A 114 0.18 -21.36 -14.94
N GLY A 115 -1.14 -21.21 -14.74
CA GLY A 115 -1.74 -21.09 -13.41
C GLY A 115 -1.42 -19.79 -12.68
N TYR A 116 -1.51 -19.84 -11.35
CA TYR A 116 -1.30 -18.69 -10.48
C TYR A 116 -0.47 -19.04 -9.27
N SER A 117 0.29 -18.05 -8.79
CA SER A 117 0.90 -18.03 -7.46
C SER A 117 0.08 -17.12 -6.54
N TYR A 118 0.00 -17.46 -5.26
CA TYR A 118 -0.69 -16.71 -4.23
C TYR A 118 0.33 -16.25 -3.20
N ILE A 119 0.60 -14.96 -3.17
CA ILE A 119 1.56 -14.38 -2.24
C ILE A 119 0.78 -13.95 -0.99
N HIS A 120 0.96 -14.71 0.08
CA HIS A 120 0.42 -14.40 1.40
C HIS A 120 1.38 -13.44 2.08
N THR A 121 0.88 -12.32 2.56
CA THR A 121 1.71 -11.25 3.14
C THR A 121 1.10 -10.75 4.43
N ALA A 122 1.95 -10.59 5.45
CA ALA A 122 1.66 -9.93 6.70
C ALA A 122 2.63 -8.75 6.87
N VAL A 123 2.12 -7.54 7.16
CA VAL A 123 2.95 -6.34 7.36
C VAL A 123 2.49 -5.59 8.60
N ASP A 124 3.43 -5.29 9.48
CA ASP A 124 3.17 -4.48 10.67
C ASP A 124 2.88 -3.02 10.31
N ASP A 125 1.85 -2.43 10.92
CA ASP A 125 1.41 -1.06 10.63
C ASP A 125 2.45 -0.01 11.02
N HIS A 126 3.15 -0.19 12.14
CA HIS A 126 4.12 0.77 12.66
C HIS A 126 5.48 0.64 11.97
N SER A 127 6.09 -0.54 12.06
CA SER A 127 7.46 -0.77 11.54
C SER A 127 7.52 -0.93 10.03
N ARG A 128 6.44 -1.35 9.38
CA ARG A 128 6.38 -1.80 7.98
C ARG A 128 7.12 -3.13 7.73
N LEU A 129 7.62 -3.77 8.80
CA LEU A 129 8.27 -5.08 8.68
C LEU A 129 7.29 -6.08 8.09
N ALA A 130 7.73 -6.82 7.11
CA ALA A 130 6.88 -7.71 6.33
C ALA A 130 7.37 -9.16 6.38
N TYR A 131 6.43 -10.07 6.49
CA TYR A 131 6.62 -11.50 6.26
C TYR A 131 5.76 -11.93 5.09
N SER A 132 6.32 -12.67 4.14
CA SER A 132 5.57 -13.09 2.95
C SER A 132 6.03 -14.46 2.45
N GLU A 133 5.08 -15.24 1.93
CA GLU A 133 5.30 -16.56 1.35
C GLU A 133 4.56 -16.70 0.02
N ILE A 134 5.10 -17.51 -0.89
CA ILE A 134 4.46 -17.83 -2.16
C ILE A 134 3.87 -19.22 -2.09
N HIS A 135 2.55 -19.32 -2.19
CA HIS A 135 1.76 -20.55 -2.17
C HIS A 135 1.09 -20.84 -3.50
N THR A 136 0.53 -22.03 -3.62
CA THR A 136 -0.22 -22.49 -4.80
C THR A 136 -1.72 -22.21 -4.71
N ASP A 137 -2.21 -21.84 -3.54
CA ASP A 137 -3.62 -21.57 -3.28
C ASP A 137 -3.84 -20.50 -2.18
N GLU A 138 -5.10 -20.15 -1.98
CA GLU A 138 -5.61 -19.25 -0.93
C GLU A 138 -6.60 -19.95 0.01
N LYS A 139 -6.43 -21.26 0.20
CA LYS A 139 -7.30 -22.04 1.08
C LYS A 139 -7.12 -21.64 2.54
N LYS A 140 -8.13 -21.96 3.36
CA LYS A 140 -8.14 -21.61 4.79
C LYS A 140 -7.00 -22.29 5.56
N GLU A 141 -6.65 -23.52 5.21
CA GLU A 141 -5.55 -24.26 5.80
C GLU A 141 -4.20 -23.57 5.50
N THR A 142 -4.00 -23.21 4.24
CA THR A 142 -2.79 -22.50 3.78
C THR A 142 -2.66 -21.14 4.45
N ALA A 143 -3.74 -20.36 4.51
CA ALA A 143 -3.76 -19.05 5.16
C ALA A 143 -3.49 -19.17 6.67
N THR A 144 -4.05 -20.18 7.34
CA THR A 144 -3.85 -20.39 8.78
C THR A 144 -2.41 -20.84 9.08
N GLY A 145 -1.86 -21.75 8.28
CA GLY A 145 -0.46 -22.19 8.40
C GLY A 145 0.53 -21.04 8.11
N PHE A 146 0.26 -20.22 7.11
CA PHE A 146 1.01 -18.99 6.84
C PHE A 146 1.00 -18.07 8.07
N TRP A 147 -0.18 -17.84 8.67
CA TRP A 147 -0.29 -16.96 9.84
C TRP A 147 0.55 -17.46 11.03
N ALA A 148 0.54 -18.76 11.32
CA ALA A 148 1.33 -19.32 12.41
C ALA A 148 2.83 -19.02 12.22
N ARG A 149 3.36 -19.15 11.01
CA ARG A 149 4.76 -18.81 10.70
C ARG A 149 5.02 -17.30 10.71
N ALA A 150 4.09 -16.49 10.22
CA ALA A 150 4.19 -15.03 10.27
C ALA A 150 4.22 -14.54 11.73
N GLN A 151 3.37 -15.10 12.60
CA GLN A 151 3.37 -14.77 14.03
C GLN A 151 4.70 -15.14 14.69
N ALA A 152 5.24 -16.34 14.43
CA ALA A 152 6.55 -16.75 14.93
C ALA A 152 7.67 -15.81 14.48
N PHE A 153 7.63 -15.38 13.20
CA PHE A 153 8.58 -14.38 12.68
C PHE A 153 8.49 -13.05 13.44
N PHE A 154 7.29 -12.50 13.63
CA PHE A 154 7.13 -11.25 14.39
C PHE A 154 7.61 -11.38 15.83
N THR A 155 7.31 -12.50 16.49
CA THR A 155 7.78 -12.79 17.86
C THR A 155 9.31 -12.84 17.91
N ALA A 156 9.96 -13.50 16.96
CA ALA A 156 11.43 -13.52 16.86
C ALA A 156 12.04 -12.12 16.68
N CYS A 157 11.32 -11.23 15.97
CA CYS A 157 11.71 -9.83 15.82
C CYS A 157 11.38 -8.94 17.04
N GLY A 158 10.89 -9.52 18.16
CA GLY A 158 10.49 -8.79 19.36
C GLY A 158 9.14 -8.07 19.25
N ILE A 159 8.30 -8.46 18.28
CA ILE A 159 7.00 -7.85 18.01
C ILE A 159 5.88 -8.78 18.50
N THR A 160 5.17 -8.37 19.54
CA THR A 160 3.96 -9.06 20.03
C THR A 160 2.74 -8.54 19.26
N VAL A 161 2.08 -9.42 18.50
CA VAL A 161 0.93 -9.03 17.69
C VAL A 161 -0.35 -9.00 18.53
N GLU A 162 -1.02 -7.85 18.58
CA GLU A 162 -2.27 -7.66 19.32
C GLU A 162 -3.50 -7.79 18.41
N ARG A 163 -3.39 -7.30 17.18
CA ARG A 163 -4.52 -7.24 16.23
C ARG A 163 -4.09 -7.58 14.82
N VAL A 164 -4.97 -8.25 14.11
CA VAL A 164 -4.82 -8.56 12.70
C VAL A 164 -5.95 -7.93 11.90
N LEU A 165 -5.62 -7.26 10.82
CA LEU A 165 -6.57 -6.70 9.86
C LEU A 165 -6.47 -7.45 8.53
N THR A 166 -7.59 -8.01 8.08
CA THR A 166 -7.71 -8.67 6.78
C THR A 166 -8.81 -8.01 5.94
N ASP A 167 -8.88 -8.37 4.69
CA ASP A 167 -10.09 -8.18 3.90
C ASP A 167 -11.20 -9.18 4.30
N ASN A 168 -12.24 -9.30 3.47
CA ASN A 168 -13.34 -10.23 3.69
C ASN A 168 -13.18 -11.54 2.90
N GLY A 169 -11.98 -11.94 2.51
CA GLY A 169 -11.67 -13.18 1.83
C GLY A 169 -12.20 -14.42 2.57
N ALA A 170 -12.59 -15.45 1.83
CA ALA A 170 -13.22 -16.65 2.39
C ALA A 170 -12.32 -17.35 3.42
N CYS A 171 -11.00 -17.42 3.16
CA CYS A 171 -10.03 -18.02 4.07
C CYS A 171 -10.01 -17.33 5.43
N TYR A 172 -10.10 -16.00 5.49
CA TYR A 172 -10.10 -15.19 6.71
C TYR A 172 -11.43 -15.22 7.46
N ARG A 173 -12.50 -15.69 6.83
CA ARG A 173 -13.81 -15.90 7.47
C ARG A 173 -13.97 -17.29 8.07
N SER A 174 -13.03 -18.18 7.83
CA SER A 174 -13.05 -19.56 8.27
C SER A 174 -13.00 -19.71 9.80
N ARG A 175 -13.50 -20.86 10.28
CA ARG A 175 -13.39 -21.22 11.71
C ARG A 175 -11.94 -21.44 12.11
N ASP A 176 -11.12 -22.00 11.23
CA ASP A 176 -9.71 -22.32 11.49
C ASP A 176 -8.90 -21.05 11.71
N TRP A 177 -9.08 -20.06 10.84
CA TRP A 177 -8.46 -18.73 11.00
C TRP A 177 -8.85 -18.07 12.32
N ARG A 178 -10.14 -18.09 12.66
CA ARG A 178 -10.64 -17.53 13.91
C ARG A 178 -10.04 -18.24 15.12
N ARG A 179 -10.02 -19.58 15.12
CA ARG A 179 -9.43 -20.38 16.21
C ARG A 179 -7.95 -20.05 16.41
N ALA A 180 -7.17 -19.96 15.33
CA ALA A 180 -5.75 -19.63 15.40
C ALA A 180 -5.50 -18.28 16.06
N LEU A 181 -6.24 -17.23 15.67
CA LEU A 181 -6.10 -15.90 16.27
C LEU A 181 -6.59 -15.88 17.73
N THR A 182 -7.71 -16.51 18.05
CA THR A 182 -8.25 -16.56 19.42
C THR A 182 -7.30 -17.29 20.36
N ALA A 183 -6.74 -18.44 19.94
CA ALA A 183 -5.78 -19.18 20.72
C ALA A 183 -4.50 -18.38 21.06
N ALA A 184 -4.12 -17.45 20.19
CA ALA A 184 -3.00 -16.54 20.39
C ALA A 184 -3.39 -15.22 21.12
N GLY A 185 -4.64 -15.03 21.52
CA GLY A 185 -5.13 -13.80 22.14
C GLY A 185 -5.20 -12.59 21.17
N ILE A 186 -5.20 -12.85 19.87
CA ILE A 186 -5.13 -11.81 18.84
C ILE A 186 -6.52 -11.40 18.38
N THR A 187 -6.81 -10.11 18.40
CA THR A 187 -8.08 -9.56 17.91
C THR A 187 -8.12 -9.52 16.39
N HIS A 188 -9.10 -10.18 15.78
CA HIS A 188 -9.34 -10.11 14.33
C HIS A 188 -10.21 -8.91 13.96
N LYS A 189 -9.72 -8.05 13.07
CA LYS A 189 -10.46 -6.98 12.43
C LYS A 189 -10.57 -7.25 10.93
N ARG A 190 -11.71 -6.88 10.34
CA ARG A 190 -11.91 -6.98 8.89
C ARG A 190 -12.21 -5.61 8.32
N THR A 191 -11.79 -5.38 7.07
CA THR A 191 -12.14 -4.16 6.34
C THR A 191 -13.65 -4.04 6.20
N ARG A 192 -14.18 -2.83 6.34
CA ARG A 192 -15.60 -2.58 6.05
C ARG A 192 -15.85 -2.73 4.54
N PRO A 193 -17.02 -3.25 4.14
CA PRO A 193 -17.40 -3.28 2.73
C PRO A 193 -17.21 -1.89 2.09
N TYR A 194 -16.74 -1.88 0.85
CA TYR A 194 -16.48 -0.65 0.08
C TYR A 194 -15.48 0.35 0.69
N ARG A 195 -14.67 -0.07 1.68
CA ARG A 195 -13.59 0.74 2.27
C ARG A 195 -12.25 0.01 2.27
N PRO A 196 -11.70 -0.31 1.08
CA PRO A 196 -10.42 -1.01 0.96
C PRO A 196 -9.26 -0.22 1.57
N GLN A 197 -9.37 1.09 1.65
CA GLN A 197 -8.34 2.00 2.18
C GLN A 197 -7.87 1.67 3.61
N THR A 198 -8.64 0.91 4.37
CA THR A 198 -8.25 0.45 5.70
C THR A 198 -7.10 -0.56 5.66
N ASN A 199 -6.91 -1.29 4.54
CA ASN A 199 -5.80 -2.22 4.35
C ASN A 199 -4.63 -1.61 3.53
N GLY A 200 -4.55 -0.29 3.49
CA GLY A 200 -3.63 0.46 2.62
C GLY A 200 -2.13 0.18 2.83
N LYS A 201 -1.73 -0.38 3.99
CA LYS A 201 -0.31 -0.71 4.23
C LYS A 201 0.11 -1.92 3.39
N VAL A 202 -0.68 -3.00 3.44
CA VAL A 202 -0.39 -4.19 2.63
C VAL A 202 -0.63 -3.94 1.14
N GLU A 203 -1.64 -3.13 0.76
CA GLU A 203 -1.82 -2.71 -0.62
C GLU A 203 -0.60 -1.95 -1.17
N ARG A 204 -0.01 -1.07 -0.34
CA ARG A 204 1.22 -0.36 -0.69
C ARG A 204 2.40 -1.31 -0.83
N LEU A 205 2.54 -2.27 0.08
CA LEU A 205 3.57 -3.31 -0.01
C LEU A 205 3.38 -4.15 -1.28
N ASN A 206 2.15 -4.59 -1.57
CA ASN A 206 1.85 -5.34 -2.79
C ASN A 206 2.26 -4.58 -4.06
N ARG A 207 2.02 -3.26 -4.12
CA ARG A 207 2.48 -2.44 -5.24
C ARG A 207 4.01 -2.43 -5.32
N THR A 208 4.70 -2.19 -4.22
CA THR A 208 6.17 -2.20 -4.16
C THR A 208 6.73 -3.56 -4.61
N MET A 209 6.13 -4.65 -4.13
CA MET A 209 6.47 -6.01 -4.52
C MET A 209 6.30 -6.26 -6.03
N LEU A 210 5.21 -5.77 -6.62
CA LEU A 210 4.99 -5.87 -8.06
C LEU A 210 6.04 -5.08 -8.85
N ASP A 211 6.32 -3.85 -8.44
CA ASP A 211 7.22 -2.94 -9.15
C ASP A 211 8.69 -3.36 -9.00
N GLU A 212 9.11 -3.77 -7.79
CA GLU A 212 10.51 -3.99 -7.45
C GLU A 212 10.95 -5.47 -7.48
N TRP A 213 10.02 -6.41 -7.58
CA TRP A 213 10.30 -7.84 -7.73
C TRP A 213 9.56 -8.46 -8.90
N ALA A 214 8.22 -8.56 -8.85
CA ALA A 214 7.46 -9.40 -9.78
C ALA A 214 7.60 -8.96 -11.24
N TYR A 215 7.76 -7.67 -11.49
CA TYR A 215 7.89 -7.05 -12.82
C TYR A 215 9.16 -6.20 -12.97
N ALA A 216 10.10 -6.28 -12.03
CA ALA A 216 11.35 -5.52 -12.07
C ALA A 216 12.20 -5.87 -13.31
N ARG A 217 12.12 -7.09 -13.74
CA ARG A 217 12.78 -7.61 -14.96
C ARG A 217 11.94 -8.67 -15.66
N SER A 218 12.33 -9.06 -16.88
CA SER A 218 11.72 -10.18 -17.60
C SER A 218 12.33 -11.49 -17.11
N TYR A 219 11.57 -12.26 -16.32
CA TYR A 219 11.95 -13.60 -15.90
C TYR A 219 11.65 -14.64 -16.99
N ARG A 220 12.47 -15.68 -17.08
CA ARG A 220 12.32 -16.77 -18.04
C ARG A 220 11.39 -17.87 -17.56
N SER A 221 11.12 -17.96 -16.26
CA SER A 221 10.20 -18.93 -15.66
C SER A 221 9.66 -18.42 -14.32
N GLU A 222 8.60 -19.07 -13.84
CA GLU A 222 8.08 -18.83 -12.49
C GLU A 222 9.09 -19.23 -11.42
N THR A 223 9.83 -20.29 -11.65
CA THR A 223 10.90 -20.75 -10.74
C THR A 223 11.96 -19.69 -10.56
N GLU A 224 12.45 -19.06 -11.62
CA GLU A 224 13.42 -17.97 -11.54
C GLU A 224 12.87 -16.79 -10.74
N ARG A 225 11.59 -16.42 -10.99
CA ARG A 225 10.95 -15.33 -10.25
C ARG A 225 10.83 -15.65 -8.75
N ARG A 226 10.42 -16.88 -8.40
CA ARG A 226 10.32 -17.33 -7.00
C ARG A 226 11.67 -17.35 -6.30
N GLN A 227 12.73 -17.79 -6.96
CA GLN A 227 14.09 -17.79 -6.40
C GLN A 227 14.60 -16.39 -6.05
N ALA A 228 14.17 -15.36 -6.78
CA ALA A 228 14.51 -13.97 -6.49
C ALA A 228 13.70 -13.34 -5.31
N PHE A 229 12.62 -14.00 -4.86
CA PHE A 229 11.72 -13.43 -3.86
C PHE A 229 12.35 -13.26 -2.47
N PRO A 230 13.06 -14.26 -1.89
CA PRO A 230 13.65 -14.13 -0.57
C PRO A 230 14.64 -12.96 -0.48
N GLN A 231 15.48 -12.78 -1.50
CA GLN A 231 16.44 -11.68 -1.55
C GLN A 231 15.75 -10.32 -1.63
N TRP A 232 14.67 -10.21 -2.42
CA TRP A 232 13.88 -8.99 -2.47
C TRP A 232 13.23 -8.67 -1.11
N LEU A 233 12.63 -9.68 -0.45
CA LEU A 233 11.97 -9.49 0.85
C LEU A 233 12.99 -9.08 1.93
N HIS A 234 14.18 -9.69 1.91
CA HIS A 234 15.28 -9.28 2.77
C HIS A 234 15.67 -7.82 2.52
N THR A 235 15.89 -7.44 1.26
CA THR A 235 16.19 -6.05 0.88
C THR A 235 15.09 -5.09 1.33
N TYR A 236 13.81 -5.45 1.13
CA TYR A 236 12.67 -4.66 1.58
C TYR A 236 12.70 -4.39 3.08
N ASN A 237 12.95 -5.43 3.88
CA ASN A 237 12.92 -5.32 5.34
C ASN A 237 14.15 -4.62 5.91
N HIS A 238 15.33 -4.83 5.34
CA HIS A 238 16.59 -4.48 5.99
C HIS A 238 17.37 -3.35 5.31
N HIS A 239 17.17 -3.11 4.02
CA HIS A 239 18.01 -2.17 3.26
C HIS A 239 17.23 -1.08 2.54
N ARG A 240 15.94 -1.33 2.24
CA ARG A 240 15.12 -0.38 1.52
C ARG A 240 14.68 0.79 2.41
N GLY A 241 15.11 2.00 2.06
CA GLY A 241 14.64 3.22 2.72
C GLY A 241 13.17 3.51 2.44
N HIS A 242 12.39 3.74 3.50
CA HIS A 242 10.97 4.07 3.42
C HIS A 242 10.71 5.54 3.73
N THR A 243 10.03 6.24 2.84
CA THR A 243 9.67 7.66 3.03
C THR A 243 8.89 7.89 4.32
N ALA A 244 7.98 6.95 4.67
CA ALA A 244 7.21 7.02 5.91
C ALA A 244 8.07 6.80 7.17
N LEU A 245 9.24 6.18 7.03
CA LEU A 245 10.20 5.91 8.10
C LEU A 245 11.41 6.86 8.04
N LYS A 246 11.24 8.03 7.45
CA LYS A 246 12.31 9.04 7.29
C LYS A 246 13.56 8.51 6.56
N GLY A 247 13.37 7.60 5.62
CA GLY A 247 14.45 6.97 4.85
C GLY A 247 15.03 5.71 5.49
N GLN A 248 14.60 5.31 6.67
CA GLN A 248 15.08 4.10 7.34
C GLN A 248 14.36 2.84 6.84
N PRO A 249 15.01 1.65 6.90
CA PRO A 249 14.37 0.39 6.58
C PRO A 249 13.39 -0.07 7.69
N PRO A 250 12.44 -0.96 7.39
CA PRO A 250 11.50 -1.51 8.36
C PRO A 250 12.13 -2.13 9.61
N ALA A 251 13.24 -2.85 9.46
CA ALA A 251 13.97 -3.48 10.55
C ALA A 251 14.45 -2.50 11.62
N SER A 252 14.68 -1.22 11.27
CA SER A 252 15.08 -0.18 12.22
C SER A 252 14.05 0.11 13.31
N ARG A 253 12.80 -0.35 13.13
CA ARG A 253 11.70 -0.20 14.10
C ARG A 253 11.28 -1.52 14.77
N ALA A 254 12.01 -2.60 14.54
CA ALA A 254 11.77 -3.89 15.18
C ALA A 254 12.71 -4.05 16.40
N PRO A 255 12.20 -4.31 17.62
CA PRO A 255 13.00 -4.26 18.84
C PRO A 255 14.26 -5.15 18.82
N ASN A 256 14.16 -6.38 18.34
CA ASN A 256 15.28 -7.31 18.29
C ASN A 256 16.20 -7.17 17.08
N LEU A 257 15.88 -6.26 16.14
CA LEU A 257 16.65 -6.04 14.93
C LEU A 257 17.38 -4.68 14.94
N THR A 258 17.03 -3.77 15.86
CA THR A 258 17.72 -2.50 16.06
C THR A 258 19.14 -2.75 16.56
N GLY A 259 20.13 -2.36 15.76
CA GLY A 259 21.56 -2.54 16.09
C GLY A 259 22.32 -3.56 15.25
N GLN A 260 21.64 -4.35 14.44
CA GLN A 260 22.30 -5.29 13.51
C GLN A 260 22.73 -4.64 12.17
N TYR A 261 22.47 -3.34 11.99
CA TYR A 261 22.61 -2.63 10.72
C TYR A 261 23.28 -1.25 10.88
N THR A 262 24.24 -1.14 11.78
CA THR A 262 25.18 0.00 11.83
C THR A 262 26.39 -0.28 10.96
#